data_09c8adab25612bc930ea0d8a2f2ec5dc
#
_entry.id   09c8adab25612bc930ea0d8a2f2ec5dc
#
_cell.length_a   1.000
_cell.length_b   1.000
_cell.length_c   1.000
_cell.angle_alpha   90.00
_cell.angle_beta   90.00
_cell.angle_gamma   90.00
#
_symmetry.space_group_name_H-M   'P 1'
#
loop_
_entity.id
_entity.type
_entity.pdbx_description
1 polymer ?
#
loop_
_entity_poly.entity_id
_entity_poly.type
_entity_poly.pdbx_seq_one_letter_code
_entity_poly.pdbx_strand_id
1 'polypeptide(L)'
;MKTLLSLTATVLFGICASAAAAGDPEKGAKVFKKCKACHAVGDGAKNKVGPQLNNIVGNAAGAVEDYKYSKALAAQADGGLIWDEAALLEFLKKPKSYMPGTKMSFSGLKKESDRENLISYLATFTDTDTLAAAPVEEREVALSEATLSIDGDVAYGEYLASDCQTCHQVSGESDGGVPSIVGWPRVEFVYAMHAYKQKVRPNPVMQMMAGGLGDEEIAALAAYFEGLE
;
A
#
# COMPACT_ATOMS: atom_id res chain seq x y z
N MET A 1 57.45 38.42 0.90
CA MET A 1 56.62 37.42 0.26
C MET A 1 55.97 36.64 1.40
N LYS A 2 54.66 36.89 1.70
CA LYS A 2 53.88 36.22 2.75
C LYS A 2 52.88 35.33 2.04
N THR A 3 53.05 34.01 2.11
CA THR A 3 52.16 33.02 1.59
C THR A 3 51.00 32.80 2.61
N LEU A 4 49.79 33.15 2.20
CA LEU A 4 48.56 32.85 2.93
C LEU A 4 48.12 31.42 2.58
N LEU A 5 48.14 30.53 3.58
CA LEU A 5 47.53 29.20 3.48
C LEU A 5 46.01 29.34 3.77
N SER A 6 45.21 29.07 2.75
CA SER A 6 43.76 29.06 2.88
C SER A 6 43.32 27.67 3.30
N LEU A 7 42.77 27.55 4.52
CA LEU A 7 42.19 26.29 5.05
C LEU A 7 40.74 26.23 4.63
N THR A 8 40.40 25.38 3.65
CA THR A 8 39.01 25.07 3.28
C THR A 8 38.49 23.96 4.21
N ALA A 9 37.62 24.33 5.12
CA ALA A 9 36.89 23.37 5.95
C ALA A 9 35.72 22.76 5.14
N THR A 10 35.86 21.50 4.78
CA THR A 10 34.79 20.72 4.16
C THR A 10 33.83 20.24 5.26
N VAL A 11 32.65 20.85 5.33
CA VAL A 11 31.54 20.40 6.20
C VAL A 11 30.91 19.23 5.50
N LEU A 12 31.13 18.01 6.00
CA LEU A 12 30.34 16.84 5.63
C LEU A 12 28.98 16.97 6.33
N PHE A 13 27.96 17.30 5.54
CA PHE A 13 26.56 17.20 5.96
C PHE A 13 26.18 15.71 5.88
N GLY A 14 26.16 15.05 7.02
CA GLY A 14 25.65 13.67 7.15
C GLY A 14 24.14 13.68 6.96
N ILE A 15 23.68 13.19 5.81
CA ILE A 15 22.27 12.90 5.57
C ILE A 15 21.93 11.66 6.42
N CYS A 16 21.35 11.88 7.61
CA CYS A 16 20.64 10.81 8.32
C CYS A 16 19.36 10.51 7.55
N ALA A 17 19.43 9.58 6.59
CA ALA A 17 18.24 8.91 6.11
C ALA A 17 17.65 8.12 7.29
N SER A 18 16.54 8.59 7.84
CA SER A 18 15.69 7.79 8.73
C SER A 18 15.10 6.68 7.88
N ALA A 19 15.78 5.53 7.84
CA ALA A 19 15.15 4.30 7.38
C ALA A 19 13.98 4.05 8.34
N ALA A 20 12.74 4.19 7.84
CA ALA A 20 11.59 3.60 8.52
C ALA A 20 11.98 2.14 8.80
N ALA A 21 11.96 1.74 10.05
CA ALA A 21 12.43 0.42 10.45
C ALA A 21 11.43 -0.59 9.91
N ALA A 22 11.74 -1.20 8.77
CA ALA A 22 11.02 -2.38 8.32
C ALA A 22 10.94 -3.36 9.48
N GLY A 23 9.76 -3.95 9.71
CA GLY A 23 9.56 -4.88 10.82
C GLY A 23 10.57 -6.04 10.78
N ASP A 24 10.82 -6.65 11.91
CA ASP A 24 11.78 -7.75 12.10
C ASP A 24 11.10 -9.09 11.80
N PRO A 25 11.46 -9.81 10.72
CA PRO A 25 10.82 -11.07 10.36
C PRO A 25 11.05 -12.20 11.39
N GLU A 26 12.15 -12.20 12.14
CA GLU A 26 12.38 -13.20 13.19
C GLU A 26 11.41 -12.99 14.37
N LYS A 27 11.15 -11.74 14.76
CA LYS A 27 10.11 -11.41 15.73
C LYS A 27 8.73 -11.71 15.15
N GLY A 28 8.51 -11.44 13.87
CA GLY A 28 7.30 -11.78 13.14
C GLY A 28 6.97 -13.27 13.18
N ALA A 29 7.97 -14.14 13.00
CA ALA A 29 7.83 -15.60 13.17
C ALA A 29 7.31 -16.00 14.56
N LYS A 30 7.72 -15.26 15.60
CA LYS A 30 7.23 -15.47 16.97
C LYS A 30 5.78 -15.03 17.11
N VAL A 31 5.41 -13.89 16.51
CA VAL A 31 4.03 -13.39 16.48
C VAL A 31 3.13 -14.34 15.69
N PHE A 32 3.60 -14.88 14.57
CA PHE A 32 2.87 -15.82 13.71
C PHE A 32 2.41 -17.08 14.43
N LYS A 33 3.03 -17.46 15.56
CA LYS A 33 2.55 -18.57 16.41
C LYS A 33 1.07 -18.41 16.81
N LYS A 34 0.57 -17.18 16.92
CA LYS A 34 -0.85 -16.87 17.21
C LYS A 34 -1.78 -17.17 16.01
N CYS A 35 -1.22 -17.28 14.80
CA CYS A 35 -1.93 -17.48 13.54
C CYS A 35 -1.96 -18.94 13.09
N LYS A 36 -0.98 -19.75 13.54
CA LYS A 36 -0.72 -21.13 13.08
C LYS A 36 -1.88 -22.10 13.27
N ALA A 37 -2.76 -21.85 14.23
CA ALA A 37 -3.94 -22.68 14.45
C ALA A 37 -4.88 -22.64 13.24
N CYS A 38 -4.95 -21.48 12.56
CA CYS A 38 -5.89 -21.24 11.47
C CYS A 38 -5.23 -21.08 10.10
N HIS A 39 -3.94 -20.71 10.04
CA HIS A 39 -3.21 -20.41 8.81
C HIS A 39 -1.93 -21.21 8.68
N ALA A 40 -1.43 -21.34 7.46
CA ALA A 40 -0.13 -21.92 7.15
C ALA A 40 0.64 -21.01 6.19
N VAL A 41 1.98 -21.08 6.24
CA VAL A 41 2.94 -20.47 5.31
C VAL A 41 4.05 -21.44 4.99
N GLY A 42 4.79 -21.19 3.91
CA GLY A 42 5.94 -21.97 3.45
C GLY A 42 5.55 -23.08 2.47
N ASP A 43 6.55 -23.89 2.10
CA ASP A 43 6.36 -24.98 1.13
C ASP A 43 5.27 -25.95 1.57
N GLY A 44 4.36 -26.26 0.63
CA GLY A 44 3.24 -27.16 0.87
C GLY A 44 2.19 -26.61 1.83
N ALA A 45 2.17 -25.30 2.11
CA ALA A 45 1.14 -24.68 2.92
C ALA A 45 -0.26 -24.94 2.35
N LYS A 46 -1.16 -25.39 3.20
CA LYS A 46 -2.55 -25.73 2.83
C LYS A 46 -3.52 -24.85 3.60
N ASN A 47 -4.69 -24.65 3.01
CA ASN A 47 -5.82 -24.05 3.70
C ASN A 47 -6.19 -24.86 4.94
N LYS A 48 -6.52 -24.14 6.01
CA LYS A 48 -7.02 -24.70 7.28
C LYS A 48 -8.39 -24.09 7.59
N VAL A 49 -8.61 -23.64 8.82
CA VAL A 49 -9.77 -22.81 9.18
C VAL A 49 -9.74 -21.50 8.43
N GLY A 50 -8.56 -20.93 8.23
CA GLY A 50 -8.25 -19.80 7.36
C GLY A 50 -7.49 -20.23 6.10
N PRO A 51 -7.33 -19.34 5.10
CA PRO A 51 -6.52 -19.61 3.92
C PRO A 51 -5.04 -19.76 4.27
N GLN A 52 -4.28 -20.41 3.41
CA GLN A 52 -2.82 -20.30 3.44
C GLN A 52 -2.42 -18.84 3.15
N LEU A 53 -1.27 -18.39 3.64
CA LEU A 53 -0.87 -16.98 3.59
C LEU A 53 0.41 -16.75 2.77
N ASN A 54 0.86 -17.71 1.96
CA ASN A 54 1.89 -17.43 0.96
C ASN A 54 1.38 -16.35 0.01
N ASN A 55 2.25 -15.45 -0.37
CA ASN A 55 1.93 -14.36 -1.30
C ASN A 55 0.81 -13.42 -0.81
N ILE A 56 0.56 -13.33 0.51
CA ILE A 56 -0.51 -12.45 1.01
C ILE A 56 -0.14 -10.98 0.93
N VAL A 57 1.14 -10.63 1.16
CA VAL A 57 1.59 -9.24 1.16
C VAL A 57 1.66 -8.74 -0.27
N GLY A 58 0.97 -7.63 -0.55
CA GLY A 58 0.88 -7.04 -1.89
C GLY A 58 -0.11 -7.72 -2.84
N ASN A 59 -0.83 -8.78 -2.42
CA ASN A 59 -1.75 -9.50 -3.30
C ASN A 59 -3.21 -9.10 -3.10
N ALA A 60 -4.03 -9.37 -4.12
CA ALA A 60 -5.46 -9.12 -4.08
C ALA A 60 -6.13 -9.93 -2.95
N ALA A 61 -7.11 -9.32 -2.28
CA ALA A 61 -7.94 -10.04 -1.33
C ALA A 61 -8.72 -11.15 -2.06
N GLY A 62 -8.86 -12.31 -1.41
CA GLY A 62 -9.59 -13.42 -2.01
C GLY A 62 -8.82 -14.26 -3.02
N ALA A 63 -7.52 -14.05 -3.21
CA ALA A 63 -6.69 -14.65 -4.25
C ALA A 63 -6.47 -16.18 -4.11
N VAL A 64 -6.76 -16.79 -2.96
CA VAL A 64 -6.61 -18.25 -2.79
C VAL A 64 -7.84 -18.95 -3.34
N GLU A 65 -7.73 -19.57 -4.52
CA GLU A 65 -8.85 -20.14 -5.30
C GLU A 65 -9.64 -21.21 -4.54
N ASP A 66 -8.96 -22.13 -3.85
CA ASP A 66 -9.58 -23.26 -3.14
C ASP A 66 -10.07 -22.92 -1.72
N TYR A 67 -10.26 -21.62 -1.39
CA TYR A 67 -10.70 -21.20 -0.08
C TYR A 67 -12.06 -20.46 -0.14
N LYS A 68 -13.01 -20.89 0.66
CA LYS A 68 -14.34 -20.25 0.75
C LYS A 68 -14.32 -19.07 1.72
N TYR A 69 -14.12 -17.89 1.22
CA TYR A 69 -14.09 -16.63 1.97
C TYR A 69 -15.46 -16.25 2.59
N SER A 70 -15.46 -15.27 3.47
CA SER A 70 -16.69 -14.62 3.95
C SER A 70 -17.28 -13.74 2.85
N LYS A 71 -18.60 -13.50 2.93
CA LYS A 71 -19.24 -12.53 2.02
C LYS A 71 -18.61 -11.13 2.14
N ALA A 72 -18.21 -10.74 3.36
CA ALA A 72 -17.58 -9.45 3.59
C ALA A 72 -16.23 -9.35 2.87
N LEU A 73 -15.37 -10.41 2.94
CA LEU A 73 -14.10 -10.39 2.25
C LEU A 73 -14.28 -10.48 0.73
N ALA A 74 -15.22 -11.29 0.24
CA ALA A 74 -15.52 -11.35 -1.19
C ALA A 74 -15.94 -9.97 -1.74
N ALA A 75 -16.81 -9.25 -1.03
CA ALA A 75 -17.20 -7.91 -1.42
C ALA A 75 -16.04 -6.91 -1.43
N GLN A 76 -15.08 -7.04 -0.50
CA GLN A 76 -13.88 -6.21 -0.50
C GLN A 76 -12.93 -6.60 -1.65
N ALA A 77 -12.82 -7.89 -1.97
CA ALA A 77 -12.07 -8.38 -3.12
C ALA A 77 -12.67 -7.88 -4.44
N ASP A 78 -13.99 -7.94 -4.58
CA ASP A 78 -14.71 -7.37 -5.73
C ASP A 78 -14.53 -5.85 -5.82
N GLY A 79 -14.32 -5.18 -4.68
CA GLY A 79 -13.98 -3.76 -4.56
C GLY A 79 -12.49 -3.45 -4.83
N GLY A 80 -11.67 -4.46 -5.12
CA GLY A 80 -10.25 -4.29 -5.45
C GLY A 80 -9.33 -4.15 -4.23
N LEU A 81 -9.72 -4.67 -3.06
CA LEU A 81 -8.83 -4.66 -1.89
C LEU A 81 -7.54 -5.44 -2.19
N ILE A 82 -6.41 -4.76 -2.04
CA ILE A 82 -5.07 -5.34 -2.02
C ILE A 82 -4.62 -5.44 -0.57
N TRP A 83 -3.99 -6.54 -0.21
CA TRP A 83 -3.36 -6.72 1.10
C TRP A 83 -1.96 -6.08 1.14
N ASP A 84 -1.89 -4.78 0.86
CA ASP A 84 -0.68 -4.00 1.08
C ASP A 84 -0.36 -3.87 2.58
N GLU A 85 0.76 -3.25 2.89
CA GLU A 85 1.23 -3.11 4.28
C GLU A 85 0.23 -2.32 5.12
N ALA A 86 -0.32 -1.23 4.60
CA ALA A 86 -1.27 -0.36 5.30
C ALA A 86 -2.59 -1.09 5.59
N ALA A 87 -3.17 -1.78 4.60
CA ALA A 87 -4.37 -2.59 4.78
C ALA A 87 -4.17 -3.72 5.79
N LEU A 88 -3.01 -4.39 5.74
CA LEU A 88 -2.65 -5.44 6.70
C LEU A 88 -2.45 -4.88 8.11
N LEU A 89 -1.80 -3.73 8.27
CA LEU A 89 -1.62 -3.07 9.57
C LEU A 89 -2.97 -2.79 10.25
N GLU A 90 -3.92 -2.22 9.52
CA GLU A 90 -5.24 -1.90 10.07
C GLU A 90 -6.11 -3.15 10.24
N PHE A 91 -6.14 -4.08 9.29
CA PHE A 91 -6.87 -5.33 9.43
C PHE A 91 -6.40 -6.14 10.65
N LEU A 92 -5.07 -6.29 10.82
CA LEU A 92 -4.49 -7.04 11.93
C LEU A 92 -4.67 -6.36 13.29
N LYS A 93 -4.90 -5.06 13.35
CA LYS A 93 -5.21 -4.31 14.56
C LYS A 93 -6.54 -4.78 15.18
N LYS A 94 -7.59 -4.92 14.38
CA LYS A 94 -8.91 -5.38 14.80
C LYS A 94 -9.74 -5.91 13.62
N PRO A 95 -9.57 -7.17 13.19
CA PRO A 95 -10.16 -7.70 11.95
C PRO A 95 -11.67 -7.50 11.84
N LYS A 96 -12.42 -7.71 12.92
CA LYS A 96 -13.89 -7.55 12.92
C LYS A 96 -14.36 -6.10 12.81
N SER A 97 -13.54 -5.13 13.20
CA SER A 97 -13.86 -3.71 13.05
C SER A 97 -13.50 -3.22 11.66
N TYR A 98 -12.35 -3.64 11.12
CA TYR A 98 -11.92 -3.32 9.76
C TYR A 98 -12.88 -3.94 8.71
N MET A 99 -13.28 -5.20 8.93
CA MET A 99 -14.13 -5.96 8.00
C MET A 99 -15.30 -6.61 8.76
N PRO A 100 -16.39 -5.87 9.02
CA PRO A 100 -17.58 -6.44 9.65
C PRO A 100 -18.14 -7.59 8.82
N GLY A 101 -18.38 -8.75 9.47
CA GLY A 101 -18.80 -9.97 8.77
C GLY A 101 -17.68 -10.90 8.31
N THR A 102 -16.42 -10.58 8.61
CA THR A 102 -15.31 -11.52 8.42
C THR A 102 -15.51 -12.80 9.22
N LYS A 103 -15.12 -13.94 8.64
CA LYS A 103 -15.09 -15.23 9.37
C LYS A 103 -13.91 -15.34 10.35
N MET A 104 -12.91 -14.44 10.25
CA MET A 104 -11.75 -14.43 11.13
C MET A 104 -12.16 -14.03 12.55
N SER A 105 -12.01 -14.95 13.50
CA SER A 105 -12.38 -14.73 14.91
C SER A 105 -11.24 -14.17 15.77
N PHE A 106 -10.15 -13.76 15.15
CA PHE A 106 -8.99 -13.19 15.83
C PHE A 106 -9.30 -11.83 16.47
N SER A 107 -8.81 -11.61 17.70
CA SER A 107 -9.07 -10.36 18.44
C SER A 107 -8.18 -9.18 18.01
N GLY A 108 -7.17 -9.46 17.20
CA GLY A 108 -6.22 -8.47 16.71
C GLY A 108 -4.91 -8.38 17.51
N LEU A 109 -3.94 -7.66 16.94
CA LEU A 109 -2.64 -7.34 17.52
C LEU A 109 -2.62 -5.86 17.92
N LYS A 110 -2.63 -5.58 19.22
CA LYS A 110 -2.68 -4.18 19.74
C LYS A 110 -1.40 -3.41 19.47
N LYS A 111 -0.23 -4.09 19.57
CA LYS A 111 1.07 -3.45 19.35
C LYS A 111 1.33 -3.33 17.86
N GLU A 112 1.66 -2.13 17.42
CA GLU A 112 2.03 -1.84 16.04
C GLU A 112 3.26 -2.63 15.61
N SER A 113 4.31 -2.61 16.42
CA SER A 113 5.53 -3.37 16.17
C SER A 113 5.30 -4.89 16.01
N ASP A 114 4.28 -5.46 16.66
CA ASP A 114 3.90 -6.86 16.43
C ASP A 114 3.28 -7.04 15.04
N ARG A 115 2.51 -6.05 14.55
CA ARG A 115 1.89 -6.07 13.22
C ARG A 115 2.95 -5.90 12.12
N GLU A 116 3.81 -4.90 12.24
CA GLU A 116 4.95 -4.66 11.34
C GLU A 116 5.85 -5.89 11.23
N ASN A 117 6.26 -6.45 12.37
CA ASN A 117 7.08 -7.66 12.41
C ASN A 117 6.38 -8.84 11.74
N LEU A 118 5.06 -9.02 11.98
CA LEU A 118 4.29 -10.08 11.34
C LEU A 118 4.21 -9.91 9.83
N ILE A 119 3.97 -8.70 9.34
CA ILE A 119 3.92 -8.40 7.90
C ILE A 119 5.29 -8.68 7.27
N SER A 120 6.38 -8.22 7.86
CA SER A 120 7.73 -8.52 7.39
C SER A 120 8.03 -10.03 7.34
N TYR A 121 7.53 -10.80 8.31
CA TYR A 121 7.64 -12.26 8.28
C TYR A 121 6.80 -12.86 7.14
N LEU A 122 5.56 -12.40 6.94
CA LEU A 122 4.70 -12.88 5.86
C LEU A 122 5.28 -12.54 4.48
N ALA A 123 5.94 -11.40 4.35
CA ALA A 123 6.62 -10.99 3.12
C ALA A 123 7.75 -11.96 2.72
N THR A 124 8.37 -12.68 3.67
CA THR A 124 9.39 -13.70 3.33
C THR A 124 8.83 -14.93 2.62
N PHE A 125 7.51 -15.10 2.58
CA PHE A 125 6.79 -16.13 1.83
C PHE A 125 6.10 -15.59 0.58
N THR A 126 6.47 -14.40 0.15
CA THR A 126 6.01 -13.83 -1.09
C THR A 126 7.09 -14.10 -2.13
N ASP A 127 6.74 -14.79 -3.20
CA ASP A 127 7.65 -14.99 -4.33
C ASP A 127 8.02 -13.63 -4.90
N THR A 128 9.32 -13.38 -5.08
CA THR A 128 9.81 -12.13 -5.67
C THR A 128 9.25 -11.90 -7.07
N ASP A 129 8.91 -12.98 -7.77
CA ASP A 129 8.19 -12.91 -9.05
C ASP A 129 6.72 -12.47 -8.85
N THR A 130 6.12 -12.74 -7.69
CA THR A 130 4.77 -12.29 -7.33
C THR A 130 4.78 -10.88 -6.72
N LEU A 131 5.83 -10.49 -6.01
CA LEU A 131 6.09 -9.07 -5.63
C LEU A 131 6.48 -8.24 -6.86
N ALA A 132 7.18 -8.84 -7.83
CA ALA A 132 7.36 -8.28 -9.16
C ALA A 132 6.04 -8.28 -9.95
N ALA A 133 5.01 -8.98 -9.49
CA ALA A 133 3.65 -8.96 -10.03
C ALA A 133 2.68 -8.05 -9.22
N ALA A 134 3.01 -7.64 -7.99
CA ALA A 134 2.29 -6.56 -7.30
C ALA A 134 2.52 -5.17 -7.93
N PRO A 135 3.66 -4.90 -8.60
CA PRO A 135 3.81 -3.83 -9.58
C PRO A 135 3.45 -4.23 -11.01
N VAL A 136 2.75 -5.33 -11.25
CA VAL A 136 2.26 -5.70 -12.61
C VAL A 136 1.30 -4.64 -13.13
N GLU A 137 0.57 -3.98 -12.24
CA GLU A 137 -0.28 -2.85 -12.61
C GLU A 137 0.55 -1.66 -13.14
N GLU A 138 1.75 -1.41 -12.60
CA GLU A 138 2.66 -0.40 -13.14
C GLU A 138 3.30 -0.83 -14.48
N ARG A 139 3.47 -2.14 -14.71
CA ARG A 139 4.06 -2.66 -15.96
C ARG A 139 3.05 -2.80 -17.09
N GLU A 140 1.77 -2.98 -16.78
CA GLU A 140 0.70 -3.03 -17.79
C GLU A 140 0.22 -1.64 -18.22
N VAL A 141 0.41 -0.62 -17.37
CA VAL A 141 0.16 0.77 -17.70
C VAL A 141 1.41 1.39 -18.30
N ALA A 142 1.56 1.29 -19.61
CA ALA A 142 2.65 1.97 -20.31
C ALA A 142 2.39 3.49 -20.31
N LEU A 143 3.02 4.22 -19.37
CA LEU A 143 3.04 5.67 -19.39
C LEU A 143 4.26 6.17 -20.15
N SER A 144 4.06 7.20 -20.95
CA SER A 144 5.16 7.86 -21.62
C SER A 144 6.01 8.66 -20.63
N GLU A 145 7.30 8.81 -20.90
CA GLU A 145 8.17 9.70 -20.12
C GLU A 145 7.60 11.14 -20.09
N ALA A 146 6.92 11.57 -21.17
CA ALA A 146 6.24 12.85 -21.22
C ALA A 146 5.12 12.94 -20.19
N THR A 147 4.30 11.89 -20.01
CA THR A 147 3.22 11.88 -19.00
C THR A 147 3.81 11.90 -17.57
N LEU A 148 4.88 11.17 -17.32
CA LEU A 148 5.54 11.12 -16.01
C LEU A 148 6.29 12.42 -15.66
N SER A 149 6.70 13.19 -16.67
CA SER A 149 7.43 14.46 -16.50
C SER A 149 6.52 15.70 -16.42
N ILE A 150 5.20 15.54 -16.47
CA ILE A 150 4.27 16.67 -16.32
C ILE A 150 4.47 17.26 -14.92
N ASP A 151 4.83 18.52 -14.85
CA ASP A 151 4.93 19.24 -13.58
C ASP A 151 3.55 19.67 -13.13
N GLY A 152 3.01 19.01 -12.08
CA GLY A 152 1.65 19.25 -11.58
C GLY A 152 1.55 20.57 -10.84
N ASP A 153 0.55 21.38 -11.17
CA ASP A 153 0.20 22.60 -10.43
C ASP A 153 -0.50 22.24 -9.11
N VAL A 154 0.18 22.50 -7.98
CA VAL A 154 -0.31 22.16 -6.64
C VAL A 154 -1.63 22.87 -6.31
N ALA A 155 -1.81 24.14 -6.72
CA ALA A 155 -3.03 24.90 -6.42
C ALA A 155 -4.21 24.35 -7.24
N TYR A 156 -3.97 23.94 -8.47
CA TYR A 156 -4.97 23.24 -9.27
C TYR A 156 -5.29 21.86 -8.70
N GLY A 157 -4.26 21.13 -8.21
CA GLY A 157 -4.43 19.87 -7.51
C GLY A 157 -5.27 19.99 -6.24
N GLU A 158 -5.07 21.05 -5.44
CA GLU A 158 -5.89 21.36 -4.26
C GLU A 158 -7.36 21.57 -4.64
N TYR A 159 -7.62 22.33 -5.69
CA TYR A 159 -8.98 22.55 -6.21
C TYR A 159 -9.66 21.24 -6.61
N LEU A 160 -8.96 20.37 -7.35
CA LEU A 160 -9.48 19.07 -7.81
C LEU A 160 -9.65 18.07 -6.66
N ALA A 161 -8.82 18.16 -5.63
CA ALA A 161 -8.81 17.21 -4.51
C ALA A 161 -10.10 17.22 -3.69
N SER A 162 -10.94 18.26 -3.81
CA SER A 162 -12.21 18.36 -3.09
C SER A 162 -13.11 17.13 -3.27
N ASP A 163 -13.15 16.55 -4.47
CA ASP A 163 -13.93 15.36 -4.77
C ASP A 163 -13.29 14.09 -4.17
N CYS A 164 -11.95 14.05 -4.12
CA CYS A 164 -11.18 12.93 -3.55
C CYS A 164 -11.32 12.86 -2.03
N GLN A 165 -11.34 14.01 -1.36
CA GLN A 165 -11.40 14.15 0.10
C GLN A 165 -12.72 13.65 0.69
N THR A 166 -13.76 13.49 -0.12
CA THR A 166 -15.03 12.90 0.30
C THR A 166 -14.86 11.45 0.80
N CYS A 167 -13.89 10.73 0.24
CA CYS A 167 -13.59 9.35 0.59
C CYS A 167 -12.18 9.20 1.19
N HIS A 168 -11.18 9.91 0.66
CA HIS A 168 -9.79 9.89 1.13
C HIS A 168 -9.54 11.05 2.09
N GLN A 169 -9.42 10.76 3.38
CA GLN A 169 -9.27 11.81 4.39
C GLN A 169 -7.90 12.48 4.33
N VAL A 170 -7.88 13.81 4.35
CA VAL A 170 -6.64 14.63 4.40
C VAL A 170 -5.90 14.53 5.75
N SER A 171 -6.53 13.95 6.76
CA SER A 171 -5.86 13.61 8.02
C SER A 171 -4.86 12.45 7.88
N GLY A 172 -4.77 11.81 6.72
CA GLY A 172 -3.99 10.60 6.52
C GLY A 172 -4.61 9.36 7.17
N GLU A 173 -5.76 9.48 7.83
CA GLU A 173 -6.46 8.35 8.42
C GLU A 173 -7.21 7.57 7.33
N SER A 174 -7.15 6.24 7.43
CA SER A 174 -7.92 5.34 6.57
C SER A 174 -9.22 4.96 7.27
N ASP A 175 -10.36 5.18 6.64
CA ASP A 175 -11.67 4.79 7.17
C ASP A 175 -12.38 3.84 6.20
N GLY A 176 -12.94 2.76 6.75
CA GLY A 176 -13.82 1.84 6.02
C GLY A 176 -13.20 1.11 4.83
N GLY A 177 -11.87 1.00 4.76
CA GLY A 177 -11.15 0.34 3.65
C GLY A 177 -10.78 1.29 2.49
N VAL A 178 -11.01 2.59 2.66
CA VAL A 178 -10.48 3.61 1.75
C VAL A 178 -9.05 3.95 2.19
N PRO A 179 -8.01 3.75 1.37
CA PRO A 179 -6.63 3.99 1.77
C PRO A 179 -6.34 5.48 1.90
N SER A 180 -5.38 5.85 2.76
CA SER A 180 -4.79 7.18 2.72
C SER A 180 -4.03 7.37 1.41
N ILE A 181 -4.13 8.57 0.84
CA ILE A 181 -3.34 9.02 -0.32
C ILE A 181 -2.48 10.24 0.02
N VAL A 182 -2.43 10.61 1.31
CA VAL A 182 -1.60 11.71 1.83
C VAL A 182 -0.14 11.25 1.87
N GLY A 183 0.76 12.09 1.39
CA GLY A 183 2.19 11.79 1.32
C GLY A 183 2.56 10.70 0.29
N TRP A 184 1.65 10.36 -0.62
CA TRP A 184 1.95 9.34 -1.62
C TRP A 184 2.96 9.86 -2.65
N PRO A 185 4.00 9.06 -2.99
CA PRO A 185 4.96 9.47 -4.01
C PRO A 185 4.27 9.78 -5.33
N ARG A 186 4.62 10.92 -5.93
CA ARG A 186 4.00 11.44 -7.15
C ARG A 186 3.90 10.42 -8.28
N VAL A 187 4.99 9.72 -8.54
CA VAL A 187 5.07 8.73 -9.62
C VAL A 187 4.10 7.58 -9.37
N GLU A 188 4.02 7.08 -8.15
CA GLU A 188 3.11 5.98 -7.76
C GLU A 188 1.65 6.40 -7.87
N PHE A 189 1.32 7.64 -7.46
CA PHE A 189 -0.03 8.19 -7.61
C PHE A 189 -0.44 8.27 -9.07
N VAL A 190 0.45 8.79 -9.95
CA VAL A 190 0.19 8.90 -11.39
C VAL A 190 -0.07 7.52 -12.00
N TYR A 191 0.78 6.54 -11.71
CA TYR A 191 0.57 5.16 -12.17
C TYR A 191 -0.75 4.57 -11.70
N ALA A 192 -1.09 4.72 -10.43
CA ALA A 192 -2.33 4.21 -9.85
C ALA A 192 -3.56 4.81 -10.53
N MET A 193 -3.58 6.12 -10.75
CA MET A 193 -4.69 6.80 -11.41
C MET A 193 -4.85 6.38 -12.87
N HIS A 194 -3.75 6.22 -13.60
CA HIS A 194 -3.79 5.69 -14.96
C HIS A 194 -4.22 4.24 -15.02
N ALA A 195 -3.83 3.41 -14.05
CA ALA A 195 -4.27 2.03 -13.93
C ALA A 195 -5.80 1.94 -13.74
N TYR A 196 -6.39 2.80 -12.92
CA TYR A 196 -7.85 2.91 -12.81
C TYR A 196 -8.50 3.42 -14.09
N LYS A 197 -7.94 4.48 -14.71
CA LYS A 197 -8.44 5.06 -15.96
C LYS A 197 -8.47 4.04 -17.10
N GLN A 198 -7.43 3.20 -17.19
CA GLN A 198 -7.31 2.14 -18.18
C GLN A 198 -8.04 0.85 -17.77
N LYS A 199 -8.70 0.83 -16.61
CA LYS A 199 -9.44 -0.31 -16.04
C LYS A 199 -8.56 -1.53 -15.75
N VAL A 200 -7.27 -1.34 -15.62
CA VAL A 200 -6.31 -2.37 -15.18
C VAL A 200 -6.51 -2.65 -13.69
N ARG A 201 -6.67 -1.59 -12.88
CA ARG A 201 -7.02 -1.73 -11.46
C ARG A 201 -8.52 -1.93 -11.26
N PRO A 202 -8.95 -3.01 -10.55
CA PRO A 202 -10.35 -3.30 -10.32
C PRO A 202 -10.90 -2.47 -9.13
N ASN A 203 -11.48 -1.32 -9.39
CA ASN A 203 -12.31 -0.56 -8.45
C ASN A 203 -13.25 0.33 -9.26
N PRO A 204 -14.55 -0.01 -9.37
CA PRO A 204 -15.48 0.74 -10.23
C PRO A 204 -15.60 2.22 -9.86
N VAL A 205 -15.51 2.56 -8.56
CA VAL A 205 -15.56 3.95 -8.09
C VAL A 205 -14.32 4.70 -8.57
N MET A 206 -13.13 4.14 -8.32
CA MET A 206 -11.88 4.79 -8.75
C MET A 206 -11.73 4.81 -10.28
N GLN A 207 -12.23 3.80 -11.00
CA GLN A 207 -12.28 3.82 -12.47
C GLN A 207 -13.17 4.94 -13.01
N MET A 208 -14.29 5.20 -12.34
CA MET A 208 -15.17 6.33 -12.69
C MET A 208 -14.48 7.66 -12.40
N MET A 209 -13.87 7.82 -11.21
CA MET A 209 -13.16 9.04 -10.83
C MET A 209 -11.98 9.33 -11.75
N ALA A 210 -11.11 8.36 -11.96
CA ALA A 210 -9.92 8.49 -12.81
C ALA A 210 -10.27 8.65 -14.29
N GLY A 211 -11.37 8.07 -14.75
CA GLY A 211 -11.82 8.12 -16.14
C GLY A 211 -12.13 9.52 -16.66
N GLY A 212 -12.52 10.42 -15.76
CA GLY A 212 -12.82 11.82 -16.06
C GLY A 212 -11.60 12.75 -16.08
N LEU A 213 -10.44 12.30 -15.60
CA LEU A 213 -9.25 13.13 -15.43
C LEU A 213 -8.30 13.05 -16.63
N GLY A 214 -7.73 14.17 -17.04
CA GLY A 214 -6.62 14.26 -17.98
C GLY A 214 -5.25 14.04 -17.29
N ASP A 215 -4.20 13.91 -18.08
CA ASP A 215 -2.85 13.68 -17.56
C ASP A 215 -2.34 14.85 -16.70
N GLU A 216 -2.68 16.10 -17.08
CA GLU A 216 -2.34 17.30 -16.32
C GLU A 216 -3.08 17.35 -14.96
N GLU A 217 -4.35 16.93 -14.94
CA GLU A 217 -5.16 16.88 -13.72
C GLU A 217 -4.65 15.80 -12.77
N ILE A 218 -4.27 14.64 -13.29
CA ILE A 218 -3.65 13.57 -12.50
C ILE A 218 -2.30 14.02 -11.92
N ALA A 219 -1.48 14.73 -12.72
CA ALA A 219 -0.20 15.26 -12.25
C ALA A 219 -0.38 16.35 -11.17
N ALA A 220 -1.38 17.21 -11.32
CA ALA A 220 -1.72 18.23 -10.33
C ALA A 220 -2.18 17.63 -9.00
N LEU A 221 -3.07 16.63 -9.03
CA LEU A 221 -3.49 15.87 -7.85
C LEU A 221 -2.31 15.16 -7.19
N ALA A 222 -1.43 14.53 -7.98
CA ALA A 222 -0.24 13.87 -7.47
C ALA A 222 0.69 14.84 -6.72
N ALA A 223 0.94 16.03 -7.29
CA ALA A 223 1.76 17.06 -6.66
C ALA A 223 1.14 17.60 -5.36
N TYR A 224 -0.18 17.73 -5.32
CA TYR A 224 -0.90 18.17 -4.13
C TYR A 224 -0.82 17.13 -3.01
N PHE A 225 -1.18 15.87 -3.29
CA PHE A 225 -1.21 14.82 -2.25
C PHE A 225 0.17 14.42 -1.75
N GLU A 226 1.22 14.47 -2.59
CA GLU A 226 2.61 14.27 -2.18
C GLU A 226 3.08 15.33 -1.17
N GLY A 227 2.60 16.57 -1.31
CA GLY A 227 2.95 17.68 -0.43
C GLY A 227 2.19 17.73 0.91
N LEU A 228 1.23 16.84 1.14
CA LEU A 228 0.51 16.75 2.41
C LEU A 228 1.29 15.88 3.40
N GLU A 229 1.37 16.30 4.68
CA GLU A 229 2.01 15.60 5.79
C GLU A 229 0.97 15.00 6.78
#